data_c8e18b834c5bdbd00be748cb891c1a3f
#
_entry.id   c8e18b834c5bdbd00be748cb891c1a3f
#
_cell.length_a   1.000
_cell.length_b   1.000
_cell.length_c   1.000
_cell.angle_alpha   90.00
_cell.angle_beta   90.00
_cell.angle_gamma   90.00
#
_symmetry.space_group_name_H-M   'P 1'
#
loop_
_entity.id
_entity.type
_entity.pdbx_description
1 polymer ?
#
loop_
_entity_poly.entity_id
_entity_poly.type
_entity_poly.pdbx_seq_one_letter_code
_entity_poly.pdbx_strand_id
1 'polypeptide(L)'
;MTLEEKNQYEILNEFIDPNEIEFIFSDKPINRFKTKPELEDKIALLTKLKNDLQNIKNCELKESAKKLVFSDGNSNSKIMIVGEGPGQKEDEVGKPFVGDAGLLLNKMLKAININRQDIYITNVVNYRPPNNRKPEPAEITRYSEYLRKHISIINPKILILMGSTAMESLFG
;
A
#
# COMPACT_ATOMS: atom_id res chain seq x y z
N MET A 1 4.95 29.86 -40.05
CA MET A 1 6.07 29.36 -39.24
C MET A 1 7.25 30.26 -39.48
N THR A 2 7.58 31.09 -38.51
CA THR A 2 8.66 32.07 -38.60
C THR A 2 10.03 31.39 -38.45
N LEU A 3 11.09 32.03 -38.96
CA LEU A 3 12.48 31.53 -38.83
C LEU A 3 12.92 31.29 -37.37
N GLU A 4 12.34 32.00 -36.41
CA GLU A 4 12.60 31.83 -34.98
C GLU A 4 11.96 30.55 -34.40
N GLU A 5 10.79 30.17 -34.89
CA GLU A 5 10.12 28.90 -34.42
C GLU A 5 10.86 27.65 -34.92
N LYS A 6 11.45 27.72 -36.14
CA LYS A 6 12.27 26.62 -36.67
C LYS A 6 13.53 26.37 -35.83
N ASN A 7 14.14 27.44 -35.33
CA ASN A 7 15.39 27.37 -34.56
C ASN A 7 15.19 26.76 -33.15
N GLN A 8 14.02 26.94 -32.55
CA GLN A 8 13.72 26.35 -31.25
C GLN A 8 13.51 24.82 -31.31
N TYR A 9 12.94 24.33 -32.40
CA TYR A 9 12.74 22.88 -32.59
C TYR A 9 14.02 22.15 -32.96
N GLU A 10 14.92 22.80 -33.70
CA GLU A 10 16.25 22.25 -34.05
C GLU A 10 17.16 22.17 -32.81
N ILE A 11 17.15 23.17 -31.94
CA ILE A 11 17.92 23.20 -30.70
C ILE A 11 17.43 22.14 -29.71
N LEU A 12 16.12 21.90 -29.60
CA LEU A 12 15.56 20.87 -28.76
C LEU A 12 15.92 19.45 -29.22
N ASN A 13 16.02 19.21 -30.51
CA ASN A 13 16.41 17.90 -31.05
C ASN A 13 17.91 17.58 -30.89
N GLU A 14 18.79 18.58 -30.74
CA GLU A 14 20.22 18.36 -30.44
C GLU A 14 20.51 17.96 -29.01
N PHE A 15 19.57 18.21 -28.07
CA PHE A 15 19.69 17.85 -26.64
C PHE A 15 18.96 16.58 -26.24
N ILE A 16 18.20 15.95 -27.15
CA ILE A 16 17.47 14.72 -26.89
C ILE A 16 18.21 13.57 -27.58
N ASP A 17 18.91 12.74 -26.79
CA ASP A 17 19.43 11.48 -27.29
C ASP A 17 18.25 10.57 -27.64
N PRO A 18 18.06 10.22 -28.94
CA PRO A 18 16.94 9.39 -29.36
C PRO A 18 16.97 7.97 -28.79
N ASN A 19 18.08 7.57 -28.12
CA ASN A 19 18.20 6.27 -27.46
C ASN A 19 17.88 6.31 -25.96
N GLU A 20 17.75 7.48 -25.34
CA GLU A 20 17.45 7.60 -23.90
C GLU A 20 16.00 7.96 -23.57
N ILE A 21 15.21 8.46 -24.54
CA ILE A 21 13.83 8.89 -24.25
C ILE A 21 12.89 8.31 -25.32
N GLU A 22 12.29 7.17 -25.03
CA GLU A 22 11.11 6.70 -25.76
C GLU A 22 9.88 7.56 -25.44
N PHE A 23 9.85 8.80 -25.92
CA PHE A 23 8.58 9.54 -25.96
C PHE A 23 7.82 9.16 -27.22
N ILE A 24 6.97 8.16 -27.09
CA ILE A 24 5.97 7.89 -28.12
C ILE A 24 4.89 8.96 -27.99
N PHE A 25 4.99 10.03 -28.76
CA PHE A 25 3.86 10.93 -28.96
C PHE A 25 2.83 10.19 -29.80
N SER A 26 1.82 9.62 -29.16
CA SER A 26 0.67 9.08 -29.89
C SER A 26 -0.21 10.26 -30.34
N ASP A 27 -0.74 10.19 -31.57
CA ASP A 27 -1.70 11.17 -32.10
C ASP A 27 -3.02 11.26 -31.30
N LYS A 28 -3.14 10.45 -30.27
CA LYS A 28 -4.27 10.48 -29.33
C LYS A 28 -3.83 11.08 -28.01
N PRO A 29 -4.56 12.05 -27.47
CA PRO A 29 -4.23 12.63 -26.16
C PRO A 29 -4.18 11.54 -25.10
N ILE A 30 -3.05 11.42 -24.40
CA ILE A 30 -2.92 10.51 -23.27
C ILE A 30 -3.77 11.06 -22.13
N ASN A 31 -4.83 10.34 -21.78
CA ASN A 31 -5.59 10.65 -20.58
C ASN A 31 -4.71 10.34 -19.34
N ARG A 32 -4.04 11.37 -18.83
CA ARG A 32 -3.21 11.27 -17.61
C ARG A 32 -4.04 11.25 -16.32
N PHE A 33 -5.33 11.49 -16.41
CA PHE A 33 -6.26 11.21 -15.31
C PHE A 33 -6.47 9.69 -15.30
N LYS A 34 -5.67 8.98 -14.49
CA LYS A 34 -5.99 7.59 -14.17
C LYS A 34 -7.40 7.63 -13.58
N THR A 35 -8.36 7.11 -14.32
CA THR A 35 -9.69 6.84 -13.77
C THR A 35 -9.46 6.02 -12.52
N LYS A 36 -10.00 6.47 -11.38
CA LYS A 36 -9.96 5.64 -10.16
C LYS A 36 -10.55 4.30 -10.53
N PRO A 37 -9.89 3.18 -10.19
CA PRO A 37 -10.50 1.89 -10.40
C PRO A 37 -11.89 1.92 -9.77
N GLU A 38 -12.90 1.48 -10.51
CA GLU A 38 -14.26 1.37 -10.03
C GLU A 38 -14.28 0.42 -8.81
N LEU A 39 -15.32 0.49 -8.00
CA LEU A 39 -15.41 -0.26 -6.74
C LEU A 39 -15.22 -1.77 -6.93
N GLU A 40 -15.77 -2.31 -8.02
CA GLU A 40 -15.63 -3.74 -8.39
C GLU A 40 -14.18 -4.10 -8.69
N ASP A 41 -13.45 -3.22 -9.38
CA ASP A 41 -12.03 -3.41 -9.66
C ASP A 41 -11.19 -3.42 -8.39
N LYS A 42 -11.50 -2.56 -7.40
CA LYS A 42 -10.79 -2.54 -6.13
C LYS A 42 -10.96 -3.83 -5.34
N ILE A 43 -12.17 -4.37 -5.28
CA ILE A 43 -12.45 -5.62 -4.57
C ILE A 43 -11.71 -6.78 -5.24
N ALA A 44 -11.74 -6.84 -6.57
CA ALA A 44 -11.01 -7.84 -7.33
C ALA A 44 -9.49 -7.75 -7.10
N LEU A 45 -8.92 -6.53 -7.12
CA LEU A 45 -7.51 -6.28 -6.88
C LEU A 45 -7.09 -6.64 -5.45
N LEU A 46 -7.89 -6.30 -4.44
CA LEU A 46 -7.64 -6.68 -3.05
C LEU A 46 -7.75 -8.19 -2.85
N THR A 47 -8.70 -8.85 -3.52
CA THR A 47 -8.83 -10.31 -3.49
C THR A 47 -7.60 -10.97 -4.10
N LYS A 48 -7.12 -10.48 -5.23
CA LYS A 48 -5.88 -10.94 -5.85
C LYS A 48 -4.68 -10.76 -4.93
N LEU A 49 -4.52 -9.57 -4.34
CA LEU A 49 -3.44 -9.28 -3.40
C LEU A 49 -3.48 -10.19 -2.16
N LYS A 50 -4.67 -10.47 -1.64
CA LYS A 50 -4.88 -11.42 -0.54
C LYS A 50 -4.47 -12.83 -0.92
N ASN A 51 -4.84 -13.28 -2.12
CA ASN A 51 -4.45 -14.60 -2.63
C ASN A 51 -2.93 -14.69 -2.84
N ASP A 52 -2.29 -13.63 -3.34
CA ASP A 52 -0.84 -13.58 -3.50
C ASP A 52 -0.13 -13.74 -2.14
N LEU A 53 -0.62 -13.06 -1.09
CA LEU A 53 -0.11 -13.19 0.27
C LEU A 53 -0.38 -14.59 0.86
N GLN A 54 -1.56 -15.18 0.59
CA GLN A 54 -1.87 -16.53 1.03
C GLN A 54 -0.98 -17.58 0.37
N ASN A 55 -0.53 -17.33 -0.85
CA ASN A 55 0.31 -18.24 -1.64
C ASN A 55 1.80 -17.90 -1.58
N ILE A 56 2.20 -16.95 -0.70
CA ILE A 56 3.61 -16.60 -0.50
C ILE A 56 4.42 -17.86 -0.10
N LYS A 57 5.51 -18.12 -0.83
CA LYS A 57 6.37 -19.30 -0.62
C LYS A 57 7.58 -18.93 0.23
N ASN A 58 8.17 -19.91 0.92
CA ASN A 58 9.38 -19.73 1.71
C ASN A 58 9.26 -18.55 2.67
N CYS A 59 8.23 -18.53 3.50
CA CYS A 59 7.89 -17.44 4.40
C CYS A 59 7.73 -17.98 5.82
N GLU A 60 8.75 -17.78 6.64
CA GLU A 60 8.79 -18.23 8.04
C GLU A 60 7.63 -17.65 8.86
N LEU A 61 7.29 -16.39 8.63
CA LEU A 61 6.14 -15.76 9.31
C LEU A 61 4.83 -16.49 9.01
N LYS A 62 4.65 -16.96 7.78
CA LYS A 62 3.45 -17.71 7.41
C LYS A 62 3.41 -19.10 8.06
N GLU A 63 4.58 -19.75 8.17
CA GLU A 63 4.70 -21.09 8.75
C GLU A 63 4.44 -21.08 10.25
N SER A 64 4.78 -19.99 10.94
CA SER A 64 4.60 -19.83 12.38
C SER A 64 3.24 -19.24 12.79
N ALA A 65 2.54 -18.56 11.89
CA ALA A 65 1.28 -17.89 12.16
C ALA A 65 0.07 -18.83 11.95
N LYS A 66 -1.02 -18.55 12.67
CA LYS A 66 -2.29 -19.29 12.52
C LYS A 66 -3.09 -18.81 11.32
N LYS A 67 -3.12 -17.49 11.08
CA LYS A 67 -3.95 -16.86 10.05
C LYS A 67 -3.24 -15.71 9.36
N LEU A 68 -3.63 -15.48 8.12
CA LEU A 68 -3.36 -14.23 7.42
C LEU A 68 -4.20 -13.10 8.03
N VAL A 69 -3.55 -12.05 8.51
CA VAL A 69 -4.18 -10.81 8.98
C VAL A 69 -4.07 -9.78 7.87
N PHE A 70 -5.05 -9.76 6.97
CA PHE A 70 -4.96 -8.98 5.74
C PHE A 70 -5.29 -7.51 5.95
N SER A 71 -6.53 -7.21 6.29
CA SER A 71 -7.02 -5.85 6.52
C SER A 71 -8.38 -5.84 7.22
N ASP A 72 -8.81 -4.65 7.66
CA ASP A 72 -10.14 -4.38 8.19
C ASP A 72 -10.62 -2.99 7.75
N GLY A 73 -11.94 -2.76 7.74
CA GLY A 73 -12.56 -1.48 7.42
C GLY A 73 -12.97 -1.33 5.96
N ASN A 74 -12.98 -0.09 5.45
CA ASN A 74 -13.59 0.29 4.18
C ASN A 74 -12.54 0.47 3.07
N SER A 75 -12.62 -0.33 2.02
CA SER A 75 -11.72 -0.23 0.85
C SER A 75 -11.84 1.11 0.08
N ASN A 76 -12.89 1.87 0.29
CA ASN A 76 -13.09 3.20 -0.29
C ASN A 76 -12.70 4.34 0.66
N SER A 77 -12.09 4.00 1.79
CA SER A 77 -11.69 5.01 2.76
C SER A 77 -10.67 6.00 2.18
N LYS A 78 -10.81 7.25 2.62
CA LYS A 78 -9.83 8.30 2.38
C LYS A 78 -8.66 8.25 3.40
N ILE A 79 -8.82 7.49 4.47
CA ILE A 79 -7.84 7.35 5.54
C ILE A 79 -7.39 5.89 5.61
N MET A 80 -6.09 5.66 5.54
CA MET A 80 -5.49 4.34 5.72
C MET A 80 -4.51 4.37 6.88
N ILE A 81 -4.62 3.37 7.75
CA ILE A 81 -3.71 3.17 8.88
C ILE A 81 -2.88 1.92 8.64
N VAL A 82 -1.58 2.04 8.83
CA VAL A 82 -0.62 0.94 8.69
C VAL A 82 0.12 0.75 10.01
N GLY A 83 -0.03 -0.44 10.61
CA GLY A 83 0.73 -0.87 11.77
C GLY A 83 1.95 -1.72 11.40
N GLU A 84 2.67 -2.20 12.41
CA GLU A 84 3.84 -3.05 12.25
C GLU A 84 3.47 -4.46 11.80
N GLY A 85 2.74 -5.19 12.60
CA GLY A 85 2.39 -6.59 12.37
C GLY A 85 1.32 -7.10 13.33
N PRO A 86 0.78 -8.31 13.10
CA PRO A 86 -0.22 -8.92 13.96
C PRO A 86 0.38 -9.36 15.30
N GLY A 87 -0.36 -9.10 16.37
CA GLY A 87 -0.15 -9.77 17.67
C GLY A 87 -0.92 -11.08 17.77
N GLN A 88 -0.94 -11.66 18.97
CA GLN A 88 -1.62 -12.94 19.21
C GLN A 88 -3.12 -12.90 18.93
N LYS A 89 -3.81 -11.86 19.39
CA LYS A 89 -5.26 -11.72 19.18
C LYS A 89 -5.60 -11.54 17.71
N GLU A 90 -4.80 -10.76 17.00
CA GLU A 90 -4.94 -10.53 15.55
C GLU A 90 -4.76 -11.84 14.78
N ASP A 91 -3.75 -12.64 15.13
CA ASP A 91 -3.47 -13.93 14.51
C ASP A 91 -4.58 -14.96 14.75
N GLU A 92 -5.22 -14.94 15.93
CA GLU A 92 -6.34 -15.80 16.26
C GLU A 92 -7.62 -15.41 15.51
N VAL A 93 -7.89 -14.12 15.39
CA VAL A 93 -9.11 -13.58 14.75
C VAL A 93 -8.95 -13.45 13.23
N GLY A 94 -7.76 -13.09 12.75
CA GLY A 94 -7.48 -12.79 11.33
C GLY A 94 -7.78 -11.35 10.94
N LYS A 95 -7.86 -10.43 11.92
CA LYS A 95 -8.10 -9.00 11.69
C LYS A 95 -7.03 -8.13 12.38
N PRO A 96 -6.57 -7.04 11.76
CA PRO A 96 -5.59 -6.14 12.36
C PRO A 96 -6.22 -5.35 13.52
N PHE A 97 -5.42 -4.99 14.50
CA PHE A 97 -5.80 -4.08 15.59
C PHE A 97 -7.07 -4.52 16.34
N VAL A 98 -7.12 -5.75 16.81
CA VAL A 98 -8.21 -6.30 17.67
C VAL A 98 -7.75 -6.57 19.09
N GLY A 99 -6.45 -6.53 19.37
CA GLY A 99 -5.85 -6.59 20.69
C GLY A 99 -5.89 -5.25 21.44
N ASP A 100 -5.09 -5.14 22.49
CA ASP A 100 -5.12 -3.97 23.38
C ASP A 100 -4.72 -2.65 22.65
N ALA A 101 -3.75 -2.71 21.76
CA ALA A 101 -3.40 -1.58 20.87
C ALA A 101 -4.59 -1.19 19.96
N GLY A 102 -5.35 -2.18 19.46
CA GLY A 102 -6.54 -1.94 18.67
C GLY A 102 -7.68 -1.32 19.46
N LEU A 103 -7.86 -1.71 20.73
CA LEU A 103 -8.83 -1.07 21.62
C LEU A 103 -8.47 0.40 21.89
N LEU A 104 -7.18 0.69 22.05
CA LEU A 104 -6.70 2.06 22.18
C LEU A 104 -6.95 2.86 20.89
N LEU A 105 -6.61 2.30 19.73
CA LEU A 105 -6.88 2.91 18.43
C LEU A 105 -8.36 3.26 18.27
N ASN A 106 -9.26 2.34 18.64
CA ASN A 106 -10.70 2.58 18.57
C ASN A 106 -11.14 3.76 19.47
N LYS A 107 -10.55 3.90 20.66
CA LYS A 107 -10.81 5.03 21.56
C LYS A 107 -10.30 6.35 20.95
N MET A 108 -9.11 6.34 20.35
CA MET A 108 -8.53 7.51 19.69
C MET A 108 -9.39 7.96 18.50
N LEU A 109 -9.81 7.04 17.65
CA LEU A 109 -10.69 7.32 16.51
C LEU A 109 -12.04 7.91 16.98
N LYS A 110 -12.63 7.32 18.01
CA LYS A 110 -13.88 7.82 18.61
C LYS A 110 -13.73 9.23 19.15
N ALA A 111 -12.58 9.57 19.75
CA ALA A 111 -12.32 10.90 20.29
C ALA A 111 -12.30 12.01 19.23
N ILE A 112 -12.02 11.64 17.98
CA ILE A 112 -12.03 12.56 16.81
C ILE A 112 -13.24 12.32 15.89
N ASN A 113 -14.27 11.64 16.40
CA ASN A 113 -15.52 11.33 15.68
C ASN A 113 -15.34 10.57 14.36
N ILE A 114 -14.35 9.67 14.30
CA ILE A 114 -14.13 8.77 13.18
C ILE A 114 -14.53 7.35 13.61
N ASN A 115 -15.39 6.68 12.84
CA ASN A 115 -15.71 5.28 13.08
C ASN A 115 -14.63 4.39 12.46
N ARG A 116 -14.31 3.28 13.14
CA ARG A 116 -13.38 2.28 12.62
C ARG A 116 -13.78 1.75 11.24
N GLN A 117 -15.08 1.66 10.98
CA GLN A 117 -15.61 1.18 9.70
C GLN A 117 -15.43 2.17 8.54
N ASP A 118 -15.11 3.43 8.84
CA ASP A 118 -14.92 4.49 7.83
C ASP A 118 -13.45 4.61 7.38
N ILE A 119 -12.55 3.87 8.01
CA ILE A 119 -11.12 3.84 7.70
C ILE A 119 -10.70 2.48 7.14
N TYR A 120 -9.52 2.41 6.53
CA TYR A 120 -8.89 1.16 6.13
C TYR A 120 -7.66 0.89 6.97
N ILE A 121 -7.54 -0.32 7.50
CA ILE A 121 -6.46 -0.69 8.43
C ILE A 121 -5.75 -1.93 7.91
N THR A 122 -4.41 -1.89 7.90
CA THR A 122 -3.56 -3.05 7.62
C THR A 122 -2.25 -2.95 8.41
N ASN A 123 -1.34 -3.88 8.20
CA ASN A 123 0.01 -3.89 8.77
C ASN A 123 1.07 -4.01 7.68
N VAL A 124 2.33 -3.71 8.02
CA VAL A 124 3.49 -3.95 7.15
C VAL A 124 3.59 -5.44 6.86
N VAL A 125 3.69 -6.28 7.90
CA VAL A 125 3.65 -7.74 7.76
C VAL A 125 2.26 -8.27 8.08
N ASN A 126 1.81 -9.25 7.29
CA ASN A 126 0.45 -9.77 7.38
C ASN A 126 0.35 -11.11 8.14
N TYR A 127 1.48 -11.68 8.56
CA TYR A 127 1.56 -12.84 9.42
C TYR A 127 2.30 -12.50 10.70
N ARG A 128 1.86 -13.08 11.80
CA ARG A 128 2.41 -12.83 13.13
C ARG A 128 3.86 -13.33 13.24
N PRO A 129 4.82 -12.45 13.61
CA PRO A 129 6.17 -12.91 13.94
C PRO A 129 6.17 -13.81 15.19
N PRO A 130 7.04 -14.84 15.25
CA PRO A 130 7.18 -15.71 16.40
C PRO A 130 7.39 -14.90 17.69
N ASN A 131 6.69 -15.28 18.76
CA ASN A 131 6.77 -14.61 20.07
C ASN A 131 6.52 -13.08 20.05
N ASN A 132 5.78 -12.58 19.07
CA ASN A 132 5.55 -11.14 18.84
C ASN A 132 6.86 -10.34 18.71
N ARG A 133 7.94 -10.92 18.18
CA ARG A 133 9.16 -10.16 17.91
C ARG A 133 8.92 -9.09 16.85
N LYS A 134 9.78 -8.10 16.83
CA LYS A 134 9.78 -7.14 15.71
C LYS A 134 10.09 -7.88 14.39
N PRO A 135 9.44 -7.52 13.27
CA PRO A 135 9.81 -8.04 11.95
C PRO A 135 11.27 -7.72 11.62
N GLU A 136 11.95 -8.64 10.98
CA GLU A 136 13.32 -8.45 10.52
C GLU A 136 13.38 -7.56 9.28
N PRO A 137 14.51 -6.88 9.02
CA PRO A 137 14.66 -6.02 7.83
C PRO A 137 14.34 -6.75 6.51
N ALA A 138 14.74 -8.01 6.37
CA ALA A 138 14.44 -8.83 5.19
C ALA A 138 12.92 -9.09 5.04
N GLU A 139 12.24 -9.32 6.15
CA GLU A 139 10.78 -9.47 6.18
C GLU A 139 10.08 -8.16 5.81
N ILE A 140 10.50 -7.03 6.40
CA ILE A 140 9.98 -5.70 6.08
C ILE A 140 10.15 -5.42 4.58
N THR A 141 11.34 -5.61 4.04
CA THR A 141 11.63 -5.42 2.60
C THR A 141 10.72 -6.28 1.73
N ARG A 142 10.56 -7.56 2.07
CA ARG A 142 9.70 -8.49 1.32
C ARG A 142 8.24 -8.06 1.32
N TYR A 143 7.71 -7.63 2.47
CA TYR A 143 6.32 -7.23 2.61
C TYR A 143 6.05 -5.81 2.11
N SER A 144 7.06 -4.96 1.98
CA SER A 144 6.91 -3.59 1.50
C SER A 144 6.31 -3.51 0.09
N GLU A 145 6.59 -4.48 -0.78
CA GLU A 145 5.98 -4.56 -2.10
C GLU A 145 4.45 -4.79 -2.02
N TYR A 146 4.02 -5.67 -1.13
CA TYR A 146 2.58 -5.93 -0.90
C TYR A 146 1.90 -4.71 -0.28
N LEU A 147 2.58 -4.05 0.66
CA LEU A 147 2.08 -2.81 1.27
C LEU A 147 1.92 -1.69 0.22
N ARG A 148 2.90 -1.50 -0.66
CA ARG A 148 2.82 -0.52 -1.76
C ARG A 148 1.64 -0.81 -2.69
N LYS A 149 1.41 -2.08 -3.04
CA LYS A 149 0.23 -2.51 -3.81
C LYS A 149 -1.07 -2.19 -3.05
N HIS A 150 -1.14 -2.48 -1.75
CA HIS A 150 -2.27 -2.14 -0.89
C HIS A 150 -2.58 -0.64 -0.95
N ILE A 151 -1.58 0.22 -0.71
CA ILE A 151 -1.71 1.67 -0.75
C ILE A 151 -2.18 2.14 -2.14
N SER A 152 -1.60 1.57 -3.21
CA SER A 152 -2.00 1.90 -4.59
C SER A 152 -3.47 1.56 -4.89
N ILE A 153 -3.95 0.40 -4.41
CA ILE A 153 -5.34 -0.04 -4.61
C ILE A 153 -6.30 0.83 -3.80
N ILE A 154 -6.01 1.06 -2.52
CA ILE A 154 -6.87 1.88 -1.64
C ILE A 154 -6.84 3.33 -2.10
N ASN A 155 -5.68 3.84 -2.50
CA ASN A 155 -5.45 5.23 -2.92
C ASN A 155 -5.99 6.25 -1.89
N PRO A 156 -5.54 6.17 -0.63
CA PRO A 156 -6.02 7.03 0.43
C PRO A 156 -5.56 8.48 0.21
N LYS A 157 -6.29 9.44 0.78
CA LYS A 157 -5.84 10.84 0.85
C LYS A 157 -4.90 11.08 2.04
N ILE A 158 -5.10 10.31 3.11
CA ILE A 158 -4.32 10.38 4.35
C ILE A 158 -3.81 8.97 4.66
N LEU A 159 -2.50 8.84 4.79
CA LEU A 159 -1.82 7.62 5.21
C LEU A 159 -1.19 7.85 6.58
N ILE A 160 -1.60 7.06 7.58
CA ILE A 160 -1.08 7.14 8.95
C ILE A 160 -0.22 5.90 9.18
N LEU A 161 1.07 6.13 9.45
CA LEU A 161 2.04 5.09 9.74
C LEU A 161 2.25 5.02 11.26
N MET A 162 1.93 3.86 11.84
CA MET A 162 2.00 3.65 13.27
C MET A 162 3.29 2.92 13.66
N GLY A 163 4.28 3.70 14.10
CA GLY A 163 5.58 3.21 14.55
C GLY A 163 6.68 3.22 13.49
N SER A 164 7.91 2.97 13.93
CA SER A 164 9.11 3.05 13.09
C SER A 164 9.11 2.02 11.96
N THR A 165 8.62 0.80 12.22
CA THR A 165 8.56 -0.27 11.21
C THR A 165 7.70 0.10 10.01
N ALA A 166 6.56 0.77 10.25
CA ALA A 166 5.70 1.24 9.17
C ALA A 166 6.37 2.36 8.35
N MET A 167 7.12 3.23 8.99
CA MET A 167 7.92 4.27 8.31
C MET A 167 9.05 3.65 7.49
N GLU A 168 9.84 2.75 8.10
CA GLU A 168 10.96 2.05 7.46
C GLU A 168 10.52 1.29 6.20
N SER A 169 9.37 0.65 6.23
CA SER A 169 8.84 -0.13 5.09
C SER A 169 8.56 0.70 3.83
N LEU A 170 8.38 2.00 3.95
CA LEU A 170 8.04 2.89 2.83
C LEU A 170 9.17 3.84 2.45
N PHE A 171 9.95 4.29 3.44
CA PHE A 171 10.96 5.32 3.26
C PHE A 171 12.38 4.79 3.45
N GLY A 172 12.52 3.55 3.93
CA GLY A 172 13.74 2.76 3.99
C GLY A 172 14.78 3.20 4.87
#